data_1322fc2ee7e1e9d49b92477f7ab92a9e
#
_entry.id   1322fc2ee7e1e9d49b92477f7ab92a9e
#
_cell.length_a   1.000
_cell.length_b   1.000
_cell.length_c   1.000
_cell.angle_alpha   90.00
_cell.angle_beta   90.00
_cell.angle_gamma   90.00
#
_symmetry.space_group_name_H-M   'P 1'
#
loop_
_entity.id
_entity.type
_entity.pdbx_description
1 polymer ?
#
loop_
_entity_poly.entity_id
_entity_poly.type
_entity_poly.pdbx_seq_one_letter_code
_entity_poly.pdbx_strand_id
1 'polypeptide(L)'
;MYRFYKTALISFLLGSFTLFLQAQSENLVENYSFEEYKDCPQTYTPQDRSHKLVPGWTYPTLATPDYFNKCAPLRTEGVGVPKNFAGESMPKTGNAYAGAILSGTDDGYREYLQGTLKEPLIAGKKYCVNFSFKLASYSKFAVDQLSLFFSETEIRNDLMVNLPYKPQINNTEGLFLDNIDDWEEMCTVYEATGNEKYFIIGNFQSYDNTNYVATDKNMKNLMNKEYAYYYFDDIIIRPLDNCTDCPCVHHDFEAEVIDSSYTGGFNPLTGTVPKKLNDGHIKVAMVGGTPPYRVEWSNGMKGNEIKGLPAGNYSYIAYDAFNCQSKGKVVFTEPEVLFDEFEEGLQNIEEGQSIVLKNIFFEFNKTTLLPESYPELNKVASYIKEKNIQLIEIGGHTDSEGSESYNQKLSEGRAKSVVDYLISQGIPPERMQSKGYGELKPIDTNRTNEGRAINRRVEFTLLKK
;
A
#
# COMPACT_ATOMS: atom_id res chain seq x y z
N MET A 1 -16.61 -61.69 31.18
CA MET A 1 -17.17 -60.34 31.22
C MET A 1 -16.00 -59.34 31.28
N TYR A 2 -15.40 -58.98 30.14
CA TYR A 2 -14.28 -58.04 30.04
C TYR A 2 -14.70 -56.86 29.15
N ARG A 3 -14.71 -55.67 29.76
CA ARG A 3 -14.93 -54.38 29.05
C ARG A 3 -13.59 -53.87 28.51
N PHE A 4 -13.49 -53.70 27.19
CA PHE A 4 -12.39 -53.02 26.56
C PHE A 4 -12.67 -51.50 26.51
N TYR A 5 -11.82 -50.71 27.16
CA TYR A 5 -11.76 -49.27 26.99
C TYR A 5 -10.88 -48.96 25.75
N LYS A 6 -11.45 -48.30 24.75
CA LYS A 6 -10.70 -47.69 23.66
C LYS A 6 -10.26 -46.31 24.10
N THR A 7 -8.97 -46.13 24.31
CA THR A 7 -8.32 -44.84 24.48
C THR A 7 -8.11 -44.25 23.12
N ALA A 8 -8.78 -43.10 22.83
CA ALA A 8 -8.51 -42.28 21.65
C ALA A 8 -7.32 -41.37 21.96
N LEU A 9 -6.21 -41.54 21.24
CA LEU A 9 -5.09 -40.60 21.21
C LEU A 9 -5.51 -39.39 20.37
N ILE A 10 -5.72 -38.27 21.05
CA ILE A 10 -5.83 -36.94 20.36
C ILE A 10 -4.41 -36.40 20.22
N SER A 11 -3.89 -36.47 19.01
CA SER A 11 -2.63 -35.79 18.64
C SER A 11 -2.88 -34.31 18.55
N PHE A 12 -2.43 -33.56 19.55
CA PHE A 12 -2.32 -32.08 19.45
C PHE A 12 -1.13 -31.75 18.55
N LEU A 13 -1.41 -31.36 17.33
CA LEU A 13 -0.45 -30.63 16.46
C LEU A 13 -0.30 -29.21 17.04
N LEU A 14 0.72 -29.01 17.87
CA LEU A 14 1.24 -27.70 18.24
C LEU A 14 1.88 -27.09 16.98
N GLY A 15 1.08 -26.37 16.19
CA GLY A 15 1.59 -25.44 15.21
C GLY A 15 2.30 -24.31 15.95
N SER A 16 3.63 -24.30 15.91
CA SER A 16 4.44 -23.17 16.34
C SER A 16 4.15 -21.97 15.42
N PHE A 17 3.17 -21.15 15.81
CA PHE A 17 3.08 -19.79 15.33
C PHE A 17 4.28 -19.03 15.92
N THR A 18 5.39 -18.98 15.19
CA THR A 18 6.42 -17.96 15.42
C THR A 18 5.78 -16.62 15.03
N LEU A 19 5.20 -15.93 16.01
CA LEU A 19 5.01 -14.50 15.95
C LEU A 19 6.41 -13.89 15.74
N PHE A 20 6.73 -13.50 14.51
CA PHE A 20 7.78 -12.53 14.27
C PHE A 20 7.28 -11.21 14.89
N LEU A 21 7.55 -11.02 16.19
CA LEU A 21 7.64 -9.69 16.75
C LEU A 21 8.79 -9.04 15.99
N GLN A 22 8.46 -8.19 15.03
CA GLN A 22 9.42 -7.26 14.44
C GLN A 22 9.95 -6.44 15.62
N ALA A 23 11.18 -6.70 16.04
CA ALA A 23 11.81 -5.92 17.09
C ALA A 23 11.89 -4.49 16.57
N GLN A 24 11.23 -3.58 17.29
CA GLN A 24 11.37 -2.15 17.04
C GLN A 24 12.85 -1.79 17.17
N SER A 25 13.41 -1.03 16.24
CA SER A 25 14.82 -0.66 16.26
C SER A 25 15.15 0.08 17.56
N GLU A 26 16.29 -0.26 18.17
CA GLU A 26 16.69 0.31 19.48
C GLU A 26 16.99 1.80 19.37
N ASN A 27 16.55 2.59 20.36
CA ASN A 27 16.94 3.98 20.50
C ASN A 27 18.43 4.08 20.84
N LEU A 28 19.18 4.80 20.03
CA LEU A 28 20.63 4.98 20.17
C LEU A 28 21.01 6.06 21.19
N VAL A 29 20.08 6.89 21.64
CA VAL A 29 20.37 7.93 22.61
C VAL A 29 20.61 7.32 24.00
N GLU A 30 21.75 7.62 24.61
CA GLU A 30 22.02 7.28 25.99
C GLU A 30 21.09 8.09 26.91
N ASN A 31 20.40 7.43 27.87
CA ASN A 31 19.51 8.08 28.83
C ASN A 31 18.51 9.06 28.19
N TYR A 32 17.78 8.60 27.20
CA TYR A 32 16.96 9.36 26.25
C TYR A 32 15.82 10.18 26.89
N SER A 33 15.36 9.78 28.08
CA SER A 33 14.30 10.45 28.87
C SER A 33 14.80 10.99 30.22
N PHE A 34 16.11 11.14 30.37
CA PHE A 34 16.76 11.72 31.56
C PHE A 34 16.50 10.99 32.88
N GLU A 35 16.03 9.78 32.88
CA GLU A 35 15.65 9.00 34.07
C GLU A 35 16.87 8.49 34.88
N GLU A 36 18.03 8.33 34.22
CA GLU A 36 19.27 7.92 34.87
C GLU A 36 20.00 9.14 35.42
N TYR A 37 20.20 9.20 36.73
CA TYR A 37 20.92 10.27 37.40
C TYR A 37 21.76 9.70 38.55
N LYS A 38 22.82 10.43 38.94
CA LYS A 38 23.67 10.02 40.05
C LYS A 38 23.12 10.53 41.37
N ASP A 39 22.81 11.81 41.42
CA ASP A 39 22.31 12.51 42.59
C ASP A 39 21.06 13.31 42.24
N CYS A 40 20.12 13.43 43.16
CA CYS A 40 18.92 14.24 42.98
C CYS A 40 19.31 15.72 42.91
N PRO A 41 18.88 16.50 41.89
CA PRO A 41 19.25 17.88 41.73
C PRO A 41 18.67 18.73 42.87
N GLN A 42 19.48 19.63 43.40
CA GLN A 42 19.06 20.52 44.49
C GLN A 42 18.79 21.97 44.06
N THR A 43 19.37 22.37 42.93
CA THR A 43 19.26 23.69 42.32
C THR A 43 19.55 23.56 40.80
N TYR A 44 19.47 24.69 40.09
CA TYR A 44 19.88 24.78 38.68
C TYR A 44 21.35 24.37 38.49
N THR A 45 21.69 23.99 37.26
CA THR A 45 23.02 23.47 36.93
C THR A 45 24.10 24.51 37.13
N PRO A 46 25.13 24.28 37.99
CA PRO A 46 26.21 25.24 38.21
C PRO A 46 27.10 25.37 36.96
N GLN A 47 27.64 26.55 36.74
CA GLN A 47 28.62 26.82 35.67
C GLN A 47 29.98 26.19 35.97
N ASP A 48 30.03 24.89 36.11
CA ASP A 48 31.22 24.10 36.36
C ASP A 48 31.34 22.95 35.35
N ARG A 49 32.32 23.02 34.47
CA ARG A 49 32.58 22.00 33.43
C ARG A 49 32.90 20.61 33.96
N SER A 50 33.17 20.47 35.24
CA SER A 50 33.35 19.18 35.88
C SER A 50 32.01 18.41 36.03
N HIS A 51 30.90 19.15 35.99
CA HIS A 51 29.57 18.59 36.11
C HIS A 51 29.05 18.13 34.74
N LYS A 52 28.63 16.87 34.66
CA LYS A 52 27.74 16.39 33.63
C LYS A 52 26.31 16.69 34.05
N LEU A 53 25.45 16.99 33.08
CA LEU A 53 24.03 17.21 33.39
C LEU A 53 23.43 15.97 34.05
N VAL A 54 23.47 14.86 33.33
CA VAL A 54 23.17 13.49 33.79
C VAL A 54 23.96 12.50 32.91
N PRO A 55 24.03 11.20 33.23
CA PRO A 55 24.69 10.22 32.37
C PRO A 55 24.23 10.33 30.91
N GLY A 56 25.14 10.32 29.96
CA GLY A 56 24.88 10.47 28.51
C GLY A 56 24.70 11.92 28.04
N TRP A 57 24.59 12.91 28.95
CA TRP A 57 24.32 14.30 28.61
C TRP A 57 25.35 15.27 29.18
N THR A 58 25.76 16.19 28.32
CA THR A 58 26.68 17.31 28.65
C THR A 58 26.14 18.60 28.04
N TYR A 59 26.91 19.64 28.08
CA TYR A 59 26.63 20.92 27.41
C TYR A 59 27.91 21.44 26.73
N PRO A 60 27.76 21.95 25.46
CA PRO A 60 28.91 22.26 24.60
C PRO A 60 29.50 23.65 24.89
N THR A 61 28.85 24.52 25.72
CA THR A 61 29.23 25.90 25.99
C THR A 61 29.45 26.11 27.48
N LEU A 62 29.73 27.35 27.92
CA LEU A 62 29.73 27.74 29.35
C LEU A 62 28.31 28.03 29.87
N ALA A 63 27.32 28.12 28.98
CA ALA A 63 25.92 28.24 29.37
C ALA A 63 25.38 26.85 29.73
N THR A 64 24.67 26.75 30.84
CA THR A 64 24.34 25.47 31.49
C THR A 64 22.84 25.18 31.43
N PRO A 65 22.39 24.21 30.62
CA PRO A 65 21.02 23.72 30.66
C PRO A 65 20.72 23.04 32.00
N ASP A 66 19.47 22.97 32.38
CA ASP A 66 19.03 22.48 33.68
C ASP A 66 18.42 21.08 33.61
N TYR A 67 18.51 20.38 34.76
CA TYR A 67 17.91 19.07 34.97
C TYR A 67 16.80 19.16 36.03
N PHE A 68 15.63 18.70 35.69
CA PHE A 68 14.42 18.67 36.51
C PHE A 68 14.02 17.24 36.84
N ASN A 69 13.69 16.99 38.12
CA ASN A 69 13.29 15.64 38.55
C ASN A 69 12.31 15.73 39.73
N LYS A 70 11.38 14.80 39.79
CA LYS A 70 10.41 14.65 40.89
C LYS A 70 11.06 14.39 42.25
N CYS A 71 12.29 13.87 42.28
CA CYS A 71 13.03 13.68 43.52
C CYS A 71 13.49 15.00 44.14
N ALA A 72 13.59 16.09 43.36
CA ALA A 72 14.03 17.40 43.85
C ALA A 72 12.97 18.06 44.75
N PRO A 73 13.39 18.86 45.76
CA PRO A 73 12.43 19.56 46.59
C PRO A 73 11.57 20.55 45.79
N LEU A 74 10.26 20.55 46.05
CA LEU A 74 9.34 21.51 45.45
C LEU A 74 9.58 22.91 46.03
N ARG A 75 10.34 23.71 45.31
CA ARG A 75 10.65 25.13 45.64
C ARG A 75 10.34 25.99 44.43
N THR A 76 9.89 27.23 44.68
CA THR A 76 9.53 28.19 43.63
C THR A 76 10.72 28.55 42.72
N GLU A 77 11.93 28.51 43.27
CA GLU A 77 13.20 28.77 42.57
C GLU A 77 14.05 27.50 42.42
N GLY A 78 13.42 26.32 42.46
CA GLY A 78 14.08 25.04 42.39
C GLY A 78 13.90 24.35 41.06
N VAL A 79 14.42 23.10 40.98
CA VAL A 79 14.35 22.21 39.83
C VAL A 79 13.43 21.02 40.08
N GLY A 80 12.45 21.20 40.97
CA GLY A 80 11.43 20.17 41.28
C GLY A 80 10.39 20.04 40.16
N VAL A 81 9.64 18.96 40.21
CA VAL A 81 8.57 18.64 39.26
C VAL A 81 7.29 18.41 40.06
N PRO A 82 6.13 18.98 39.67
CA PRO A 82 5.89 19.73 38.43
C PRO A 82 6.28 21.22 38.47
N LYS A 83 6.52 21.78 39.64
CA LYS A 83 6.76 23.22 39.82
C LYS A 83 8.22 23.52 40.00
N ASN A 84 8.75 24.42 39.18
CA ASN A 84 10.17 24.84 39.18
C ASN A 84 10.32 26.33 38.87
N PHE A 85 11.56 26.82 38.75
CA PHE A 85 11.85 28.23 38.52
C PHE A 85 11.39 28.75 37.14
N ALA A 86 11.28 27.86 36.11
CA ALA A 86 10.90 28.23 34.75
C ALA A 86 9.39 28.06 34.49
N GLY A 87 8.69 27.41 35.41
CA GLY A 87 7.25 27.20 35.23
C GLY A 87 6.69 25.97 35.94
N GLU A 88 5.60 25.46 35.41
CA GLU A 88 4.96 24.25 35.89
C GLU A 88 4.77 23.27 34.72
N SER A 89 5.37 22.09 34.83
CA SER A 89 5.22 21.02 33.83
C SER A 89 5.43 19.64 34.45
N MET A 90 4.58 18.67 34.04
CA MET A 90 4.88 17.26 34.23
C MET A 90 5.84 16.80 33.14
N PRO A 91 6.70 15.79 33.37
CA PRO A 91 7.48 15.17 32.30
C PRO A 91 6.57 14.64 31.19
N LYS A 92 7.09 14.50 29.96
CA LYS A 92 6.39 13.78 28.90
C LYS A 92 6.22 12.31 29.30
N THR A 93 7.33 11.71 29.76
CA THR A 93 7.33 10.38 30.37
C THR A 93 8.13 10.35 31.68
N GLY A 94 7.99 9.33 32.50
CA GLY A 94 8.79 9.09 33.70
C GLY A 94 8.70 10.18 34.78
N ASN A 95 9.87 10.63 35.27
CA ASN A 95 10.02 11.49 36.45
C ASN A 95 10.92 12.72 36.22
N ALA A 96 11.54 12.82 35.05
CA ALA A 96 12.57 13.81 34.79
C ALA A 96 12.46 14.42 33.39
N TYR A 97 13.10 15.54 33.19
CA TYR A 97 13.30 16.19 31.88
C TYR A 97 14.44 17.21 31.99
N ALA A 98 14.97 17.64 30.82
CA ALA A 98 15.94 18.73 30.78
C ALA A 98 15.27 20.04 30.37
N GLY A 99 15.95 21.18 30.59
CA GLY A 99 15.50 22.47 30.11
C GLY A 99 16.66 23.36 29.69
N ALA A 100 16.39 24.25 28.73
CA ALA A 100 17.40 25.15 28.20
C ALA A 100 16.81 26.48 27.71
N ILE A 101 17.56 27.55 27.81
CA ILE A 101 17.27 28.83 27.19
C ILE A 101 17.67 28.80 25.73
N LEU A 102 16.67 28.81 24.82
CA LEU A 102 16.92 28.89 23.38
C LEU A 102 17.24 30.32 22.92
N SER A 103 16.83 31.34 23.69
CA SER A 103 17.18 32.70 23.41
C SER A 103 17.03 33.60 24.67
N GLY A 104 18.06 34.38 24.97
CA GLY A 104 18.00 35.53 25.86
C GLY A 104 17.98 36.83 25.06
N THR A 105 17.38 37.88 25.60
CA THR A 105 17.11 39.13 24.90
C THR A 105 18.27 40.13 24.94
N ASP A 106 19.14 40.11 25.94
CA ASP A 106 20.07 41.22 26.17
C ASP A 106 21.50 41.01 25.64
N ASP A 107 21.92 39.74 25.47
CA ASP A 107 23.31 39.42 25.15
C ASP A 107 23.51 38.23 24.18
N GLY A 108 22.42 37.72 23.63
CA GLY A 108 22.48 36.55 22.79
C GLY A 108 22.74 35.23 23.50
N TYR A 109 22.55 35.20 24.83
CA TYR A 109 22.75 34.02 25.67
C TYR A 109 21.94 32.82 25.19
N ARG A 110 22.61 31.67 25.07
CA ARG A 110 22.05 30.40 24.57
C ARG A 110 22.53 29.25 25.43
N GLU A 111 21.64 28.32 25.68
CA GLU A 111 21.94 27.00 26.25
C GLU A 111 21.69 25.91 25.27
N TYR A 112 22.45 24.82 25.39
CA TYR A 112 22.40 23.68 24.50
C TYR A 112 22.46 22.38 25.28
N LEU A 113 21.69 21.40 24.86
CA LEU A 113 21.78 20.01 25.32
C LEU A 113 22.68 19.23 24.38
N GLN A 114 23.76 18.63 24.85
CA GLN A 114 24.62 17.74 24.08
C GLN A 114 24.42 16.30 24.55
N GLY A 115 23.86 15.44 23.70
CA GLY A 115 23.65 14.01 23.95
C GLY A 115 24.69 13.14 23.29
N THR A 116 24.86 11.93 23.84
CA THR A 116 25.75 10.89 23.34
C THR A 116 24.91 9.75 22.76
N LEU A 117 25.33 9.21 21.63
CA LEU A 117 24.75 8.00 21.06
C LEU A 117 25.50 6.77 21.58
N LYS A 118 24.82 5.64 21.74
CA LYS A 118 25.41 4.34 22.13
C LYS A 118 26.44 3.87 21.14
N GLU A 119 26.19 4.10 19.85
CA GLU A 119 27.12 3.80 18.74
C GLU A 119 27.08 4.92 17.69
N PRO A 120 28.13 5.09 16.87
CA PRO A 120 28.13 6.06 15.77
C PRO A 120 27.10 5.69 14.69
N LEU A 121 26.55 6.72 14.03
CA LEU A 121 25.66 6.53 12.88
C LEU A 121 26.45 6.01 11.67
N ILE A 122 25.76 5.28 10.81
CA ILE A 122 26.33 4.64 9.63
C ILE A 122 26.03 5.49 8.39
N ALA A 123 27.05 5.82 7.60
CA ALA A 123 26.91 6.61 6.37
C ALA A 123 25.84 6.06 5.42
N GLY A 124 24.96 6.94 4.94
CA GLY A 124 23.87 6.61 4.02
C GLY A 124 22.70 5.85 4.65
N LYS A 125 22.79 5.47 5.94
CA LYS A 125 21.64 4.90 6.66
C LYS A 125 20.70 6.01 7.13
N LYS A 126 19.39 5.77 7.03
CA LYS A 126 18.37 6.70 7.52
C LYS A 126 18.02 6.40 8.97
N TYR A 127 17.80 7.46 9.71
CA TYR A 127 17.44 7.42 11.13
C TYR A 127 16.21 8.28 11.39
N CYS A 128 15.29 7.76 12.17
CA CYS A 128 14.23 8.56 12.76
C CYS A 128 14.80 9.40 13.89
N VAL A 129 14.59 10.70 13.80
CA VAL A 129 14.93 11.66 14.87
C VAL A 129 13.63 12.24 15.36
N ASN A 130 13.29 11.95 16.62
CA ASN A 130 12.09 12.48 17.26
C ASN A 130 12.45 12.92 18.71
N PHE A 131 11.97 14.07 19.13
CA PHE A 131 12.09 14.49 20.52
C PHE A 131 10.92 15.40 20.91
N SER A 132 10.56 15.32 22.19
CA SER A 132 9.50 16.15 22.76
C SER A 132 10.08 17.44 23.34
N PHE A 133 9.38 18.54 23.11
CA PHE A 133 9.70 19.85 23.69
C PHE A 133 8.43 20.56 24.16
N LYS A 134 8.61 21.55 25.03
CA LYS A 134 7.50 22.35 25.56
C LYS A 134 8.02 23.71 26.01
N LEU A 135 7.33 24.79 25.65
CA LEU A 135 7.66 26.12 26.18
C LEU A 135 7.34 26.17 27.68
N ALA A 136 8.29 26.60 28.46
CA ALA A 136 8.10 26.77 29.91
C ALA A 136 7.08 27.88 30.21
N SER A 137 6.16 27.62 31.13
CA SER A 137 4.98 28.47 31.32
C SER A 137 5.28 29.87 31.87
N TYR A 138 6.54 30.13 32.34
CA TYR A 138 7.01 31.47 32.75
C TYR A 138 7.84 32.18 31.69
N SER A 139 8.00 31.61 30.49
CA SER A 139 8.67 32.26 29.35
C SER A 139 7.87 33.44 28.84
N LYS A 140 8.54 34.58 28.61
CA LYS A 140 7.91 35.78 28.02
C LYS A 140 7.80 35.74 26.54
N PHE A 141 8.63 34.93 25.89
CA PHE A 141 8.71 34.81 24.45
C PHE A 141 8.76 33.34 24.05
N ALA A 142 8.22 33.07 22.87
CA ALA A 142 8.49 31.88 22.12
C ALA A 142 9.36 32.23 20.92
N VAL A 143 10.14 31.27 20.43
CA VAL A 143 10.99 31.40 19.23
C VAL A 143 10.57 30.42 18.17
N ASP A 144 10.98 30.68 16.93
CA ASP A 144 10.80 29.76 15.80
C ASP A 144 12.04 28.90 15.54
N GLN A 145 13.12 29.11 16.29
CA GLN A 145 14.42 28.47 16.06
C GLN A 145 14.70 27.37 17.09
N LEU A 146 14.50 26.14 16.67
CA LEU A 146 14.91 24.93 17.36
C LEU A 146 15.57 24.00 16.35
N SER A 147 16.76 23.53 16.65
CA SER A 147 17.57 22.76 15.71
C SER A 147 18.29 21.61 16.41
N LEU A 148 18.70 20.61 15.62
CA LEU A 148 19.58 19.54 16.04
C LEU A 148 20.79 19.45 15.09
N PHE A 149 21.98 19.45 15.71
CA PHE A 149 23.27 19.33 15.04
C PHE A 149 23.95 18.02 15.43
N PHE A 150 24.35 17.22 14.45
CA PHE A 150 25.13 16.00 14.65
C PHE A 150 26.62 16.26 14.49
N SER A 151 27.47 15.60 15.32
CA SER A 151 28.92 15.66 15.21
C SER A 151 29.60 14.33 15.52
N GLU A 152 30.80 14.13 14.95
CA GLU A 152 31.64 12.95 15.21
C GLU A 152 32.32 13.02 16.58
N THR A 153 32.59 14.23 17.06
CA THR A 153 33.33 14.49 18.32
C THR A 153 32.50 15.33 19.29
N GLU A 154 32.73 15.14 20.57
CA GLU A 154 32.15 16.00 21.61
C GLU A 154 32.57 17.45 21.38
N ILE A 155 31.59 18.36 21.28
CA ILE A 155 31.84 19.80 21.13
C ILE A 155 32.08 20.43 22.49
N ARG A 156 33.11 21.25 22.59
CA ARG A 156 33.41 22.07 23.75
C ARG A 156 33.83 23.46 23.31
N ASN A 157 33.08 24.47 23.74
CA ASN A 157 33.30 25.87 23.39
C ASN A 157 33.19 26.75 24.63
N ASP A 158 34.04 27.78 24.73
CA ASP A 158 34.07 28.68 25.85
C ASP A 158 33.11 29.87 25.70
N LEU A 159 32.23 29.86 24.73
CA LEU A 159 31.22 30.89 24.51
C LEU A 159 29.93 30.60 25.28
N MET A 160 29.12 31.65 25.50
CA MET A 160 27.76 31.58 26.03
C MET A 160 26.70 32.02 25.00
N VAL A 161 27.13 32.21 23.77
CA VAL A 161 26.32 32.68 22.65
C VAL A 161 26.07 31.55 21.63
N ASN A 162 25.44 31.85 20.50
CA ASN A 162 25.19 30.87 19.50
C ASN A 162 26.43 30.15 18.97
N LEU A 163 26.34 28.83 18.85
CA LEU A 163 27.40 28.02 18.29
C LEU A 163 27.51 28.24 16.77
N PRO A 164 28.73 28.37 16.20
CA PRO A 164 28.94 28.69 14.78
C PRO A 164 28.83 27.45 13.86
N TYR A 165 27.87 26.60 14.13
CA TYR A 165 27.62 25.40 13.33
C TYR A 165 26.34 25.54 12.53
N LYS A 166 26.25 24.84 11.40
CA LYS A 166 25.04 24.74 10.59
C LYS A 166 24.35 23.41 10.93
N PRO A 167 23.24 23.42 11.66
CA PRO A 167 22.54 22.19 12.03
C PRO A 167 21.92 21.51 10.80
N GLN A 168 21.84 20.18 10.84
CA GLN A 168 21.25 19.36 9.79
C GLN A 168 19.72 19.34 9.90
N ILE A 169 19.17 19.51 11.10
CA ILE A 169 17.74 19.48 11.35
C ILE A 169 17.33 20.83 11.96
N ASN A 170 16.29 21.43 11.37
CA ASN A 170 15.80 22.75 11.80
C ASN A 170 14.29 22.74 11.86
N ASN A 171 13.71 23.50 12.80
CA ASN A 171 12.32 23.87 12.74
C ASN A 171 12.03 24.74 11.50
N THR A 172 10.77 24.76 11.07
CA THR A 172 10.34 25.62 9.96
C THR A 172 10.36 27.08 10.41
N GLU A 173 11.09 27.94 9.68
CA GLU A 173 11.14 29.37 9.93
C GLU A 173 9.72 29.97 9.93
N GLY A 174 9.42 30.80 10.93
CA GLY A 174 8.11 31.41 11.13
C GLY A 174 7.09 30.52 11.85
N LEU A 175 7.39 29.24 12.11
CA LEU A 175 6.57 28.37 12.95
C LEU A 175 7.02 28.51 14.41
N PHE A 176 6.32 29.35 15.17
CA PHE A 176 6.63 29.59 16.56
C PHE A 176 6.28 28.40 17.45
N LEU A 177 7.18 28.09 18.39
CA LEU A 177 7.07 27.00 19.37
C LEU A 177 6.47 27.53 20.67
N ASP A 178 5.19 27.91 20.64
CA ASP A 178 4.56 28.71 21.72
C ASP A 178 3.62 27.93 22.62
N ASN A 179 3.56 26.60 22.48
CA ASN A 179 2.69 25.75 23.28
C ASN A 179 3.26 25.59 24.72
N ILE A 180 2.50 26.09 25.70
CA ILE A 180 2.84 25.98 27.13
C ILE A 180 1.99 24.90 27.83
N ASP A 181 0.93 24.41 27.21
CA ASP A 181 -0.01 23.52 27.87
C ASP A 181 0.39 22.04 27.61
N ASP A 182 0.74 21.69 26.36
CA ASP A 182 1.06 20.34 25.96
C ASP A 182 2.51 20.19 25.45
N TRP A 183 3.03 18.98 25.54
CA TRP A 183 4.28 18.62 24.89
C TRP A 183 4.07 18.49 23.39
N GLU A 184 4.92 19.14 22.60
CA GLU A 184 5.01 19.03 21.16
C GLU A 184 6.17 18.12 20.78
N GLU A 185 6.18 17.66 19.52
CA GLU A 185 7.23 16.78 19.02
C GLU A 185 7.86 17.36 17.75
N MET A 186 9.19 17.40 17.73
CA MET A 186 9.94 17.56 16.50
C MET A 186 10.29 16.18 15.95
N CYS A 187 9.83 15.88 14.77
CA CYS A 187 10.05 14.58 14.14
C CYS A 187 10.54 14.77 12.71
N THR A 188 11.59 14.04 12.33
CA THR A 188 12.11 14.04 10.95
C THR A 188 12.93 12.79 10.68
N VAL A 189 13.27 12.58 9.41
CA VAL A 189 14.21 11.53 8.97
C VAL A 189 15.53 12.16 8.59
N TYR A 190 16.61 11.67 9.19
CA TYR A 190 17.98 12.08 8.92
C TYR A 190 18.73 10.97 8.17
N GLU A 191 19.37 11.33 7.06
CA GLU A 191 20.32 10.43 6.39
C GLU A 191 21.73 10.75 6.87
N ALA A 192 22.35 9.79 7.56
CA ALA A 192 23.64 9.99 8.23
C ALA A 192 24.78 10.15 7.23
N THR A 193 25.72 11.04 7.55
CA THR A 193 26.97 11.19 6.80
C THR A 193 28.03 10.16 7.24
N GLY A 194 27.86 9.61 8.45
CA GLY A 194 28.69 8.57 9.06
C GLY A 194 29.58 9.08 10.18
N ASN A 195 29.77 8.23 11.18
CA ASN A 195 30.57 8.48 12.40
C ASN A 195 29.99 9.48 13.39
N GLU A 196 28.80 10.06 13.18
CA GLU A 196 28.16 10.92 14.14
C GLU A 196 27.95 10.16 15.44
N LYS A 197 28.57 10.63 16.52
CA LYS A 197 28.53 10.01 17.87
C LYS A 197 27.86 10.91 18.89
N TYR A 198 27.76 12.20 18.58
CA TYR A 198 27.16 13.22 19.43
C TYR A 198 26.11 14.01 18.66
N PHE A 199 25.19 14.60 19.38
CA PHE A 199 24.23 15.54 18.83
C PHE A 199 23.98 16.68 19.81
N ILE A 200 23.59 17.85 19.28
CA ILE A 200 23.32 19.04 20.08
C ILE A 200 21.95 19.59 19.72
N ILE A 201 21.09 19.79 20.71
CA ILE A 201 19.79 20.43 20.58
C ILE A 201 19.91 21.87 21.10
N GLY A 202 19.38 22.84 20.30
CA GLY A 202 19.37 24.24 20.71
C GLY A 202 19.10 25.19 19.53
N ASN A 203 19.29 26.49 19.76
CA ASN A 203 19.14 27.54 18.75
C ASN A 203 20.53 27.97 18.24
N PHE A 204 20.85 27.67 16.98
CA PHE A 204 22.13 27.97 16.32
C PHE A 204 22.12 29.31 15.57
N GLN A 205 20.98 30.00 15.50
CA GLN A 205 20.89 31.29 14.82
C GLN A 205 21.42 32.42 15.69
N SER A 206 21.94 33.50 15.07
CA SER A 206 22.29 34.71 15.79
C SER A 206 21.04 35.36 16.41
N TYR A 207 21.25 36.26 17.34
CA TYR A 207 20.17 37.05 17.95
C TYR A 207 19.32 37.76 16.88
N ASP A 208 19.94 38.39 15.88
CA ASP A 208 19.27 39.14 14.83
C ASP A 208 18.47 38.25 13.86
N ASN A 209 18.77 36.95 13.79
CA ASN A 209 18.12 35.97 12.91
C ASN A 209 17.16 35.05 13.67
N THR A 210 16.85 35.32 14.92
CA THR A 210 15.88 34.62 15.74
C THR A 210 14.59 35.44 15.79
N ASN A 211 13.46 34.87 15.30
CA ASN A 211 12.17 35.52 15.44
C ASN A 211 11.53 35.21 16.77
N TYR A 212 10.84 36.19 17.32
CA TYR A 212 10.20 36.13 18.63
C TYR A 212 8.72 36.47 18.54
N VAL A 213 7.91 35.77 19.29
CA VAL A 213 6.52 36.13 19.58
C VAL A 213 6.30 36.25 21.09
N ALA A 214 5.66 37.32 21.56
CA ALA A 214 5.33 37.46 22.95
C ALA A 214 4.28 36.43 23.35
N THR A 215 4.48 35.75 24.47
CA THR A 215 3.47 34.90 25.09
C THR A 215 2.40 35.77 25.71
N ASP A 216 1.15 35.60 25.30
CA ASP A 216 0.00 36.48 25.63
C ASP A 216 -0.49 36.28 27.10
N LYS A 217 0.40 36.27 28.08
CA LYS A 217 -0.02 36.00 29.45
C LYS A 217 0.51 37.08 30.44
N ASN A 218 -0.45 37.73 31.06
CA ASN A 218 -0.32 38.50 32.33
C ASN A 218 0.16 37.60 33.50
N MET A 219 1.20 36.81 33.28
CA MET A 219 1.77 36.00 34.34
C MET A 219 2.59 36.88 35.28
N LYS A 220 2.38 36.70 36.57
CA LYS A 220 3.29 37.19 37.60
C LYS A 220 4.61 36.46 37.37
N ASN A 221 5.46 37.10 36.61
CA ASN A 221 6.72 36.56 36.15
C ASN A 221 7.71 36.48 37.28
N LEU A 222 8.00 35.27 37.74
CA LEU A 222 9.04 35.02 38.72
C LEU A 222 10.45 35.10 38.10
N MET A 223 10.55 34.94 36.77
CA MET A 223 11.80 35.18 36.05
C MET A 223 11.90 36.66 35.69
N ASN A 224 12.79 37.39 36.38
CA ASN A 224 13.09 38.78 36.07
C ASN A 224 13.81 39.04 34.75
N LYS A 225 14.01 37.98 33.93
CA LYS A 225 14.75 38.02 32.67
C LYS A 225 13.86 37.63 31.50
N GLU A 226 14.10 38.19 30.36
CA GLU A 226 13.35 37.99 29.13
C GLU A 226 13.92 36.80 28.33
N TYR A 227 13.58 35.58 28.73
CA TYR A 227 14.04 34.33 28.11
C TYR A 227 12.93 33.59 27.41
N ALA A 228 13.31 32.87 26.30
CA ALA A 228 12.57 31.77 25.70
C ALA A 228 13.17 30.48 26.26
N TYR A 229 12.53 29.93 27.31
CA TYR A 229 12.97 28.71 28.00
C TYR A 229 12.13 27.53 27.59
N TYR A 230 12.76 26.40 27.22
CA TYR A 230 12.06 25.19 26.77
C TYR A 230 12.48 23.99 27.62
N TYR A 231 11.51 23.07 27.80
CA TYR A 231 11.72 21.73 28.34
C TYR A 231 11.90 20.75 27.24
N PHE A 232 12.67 19.67 27.46
CA PHE A 232 12.99 18.61 26.52
C PHE A 232 12.88 17.24 27.18
N ASP A 233 12.27 16.27 26.51
CA ASP A 233 12.09 14.91 26.99
C ASP A 233 11.98 13.94 25.81
N ASP A 234 12.14 12.63 26.07
CA ASP A 234 11.97 11.54 25.12
C ASP A 234 12.71 11.74 23.79
N ILE A 235 14.04 11.91 23.86
CA ILE A 235 14.87 12.09 22.67
C ILE A 235 15.14 10.73 22.02
N ILE A 236 14.66 10.53 20.81
CA ILE A 236 14.74 9.28 20.07
C ILE A 236 15.55 9.49 18.79
N ILE A 237 16.63 8.72 18.65
CA ILE A 237 17.41 8.59 17.40
C ILE A 237 17.59 7.10 17.18
N ARG A 238 16.91 6.55 16.20
CA ARG A 238 16.95 5.10 15.92
C ARG A 238 16.99 4.81 14.44
N PRO A 239 17.59 3.66 14.01
CA PRO A 239 17.56 3.25 12.62
C PRO A 239 16.13 3.19 12.08
N LEU A 240 15.94 3.69 10.86
CA LEU A 240 14.67 3.60 10.14
C LEU A 240 14.72 2.36 9.24
N ASP A 241 14.51 1.19 9.84
CA ASP A 241 14.49 -0.08 9.11
C ASP A 241 13.07 -0.37 8.56
N ASN A 242 12.04 0.18 9.21
CA ASN A 242 10.64 0.11 8.80
C ASN A 242 9.95 1.46 8.98
N CYS A 243 8.92 1.75 8.21
CA CYS A 243 8.17 3.00 8.34
C CYS A 243 7.48 3.16 9.72
N THR A 244 7.17 2.07 10.40
CA THR A 244 6.62 2.09 11.77
C THR A 244 7.63 2.52 12.84
N ASP A 245 8.90 2.62 12.48
CA ASP A 245 9.96 3.04 13.40
C ASP A 245 10.01 4.57 13.58
N CYS A 246 9.21 5.34 12.83
CA CYS A 246 9.21 6.78 12.90
C CYS A 246 7.81 7.38 12.81
N PRO A 247 7.32 8.11 13.83
CA PRO A 247 5.96 8.64 13.84
C PRO A 247 5.71 9.71 12.77
N CYS A 248 6.74 10.36 12.24
CA CYS A 248 6.62 11.35 11.18
C CYS A 248 6.72 10.79 9.75
N VAL A 249 6.92 9.49 9.61
CA VAL A 249 6.80 8.84 8.32
C VAL A 249 5.33 8.49 8.10
N HIS A 250 4.73 9.06 7.07
CA HIS A 250 3.33 8.81 6.75
C HIS A 250 3.10 7.33 6.41
N HIS A 251 2.14 6.71 7.08
CA HIS A 251 1.79 5.28 6.91
C HIS A 251 0.71 5.04 5.84
N ASP A 252 0.30 6.05 5.11
CA ASP A 252 -0.73 6.02 4.07
C ASP A 252 -0.21 5.53 2.71
N PHE A 253 0.90 4.77 2.71
CA PHE A 253 1.43 4.17 1.49
C PHE A 253 0.62 2.95 1.07
N GLU A 254 0.00 3.04 -0.09
CA GLU A 254 -0.75 1.96 -0.73
C GLU A 254 -0.25 1.71 -2.16
N ALA A 255 -0.34 0.48 -2.60
CA ALA A 255 -0.11 0.10 -3.98
C ALA A 255 -1.37 -0.61 -4.48
N GLU A 256 -1.98 -0.08 -5.52
CA GLU A 256 -3.22 -0.56 -6.09
C GLU A 256 -3.00 -1.12 -7.50
N VAL A 257 -3.67 -2.22 -7.81
CA VAL A 257 -3.70 -2.75 -9.18
C VAL A 257 -4.63 -1.86 -10.01
N ILE A 258 -4.05 -1.11 -10.94
CA ILE A 258 -4.79 -0.18 -11.81
C ILE A 258 -5.10 -0.79 -13.18
N ASP A 259 -4.40 -1.84 -13.56
CA ASP A 259 -4.65 -2.57 -14.79
C ASP A 259 -4.17 -4.02 -14.63
N SER A 260 -5.01 -4.96 -15.07
CA SER A 260 -4.64 -6.36 -15.16
C SER A 260 -5.46 -7.06 -16.26
N SER A 261 -4.79 -7.77 -17.12
CA SER A 261 -5.42 -8.50 -18.22
C SER A 261 -4.73 -9.84 -18.45
N TYR A 262 -5.52 -10.85 -18.81
CA TYR A 262 -5.04 -12.16 -19.22
C TYR A 262 -6.11 -12.83 -20.09
N THR A 263 -5.77 -13.24 -21.31
CA THR A 263 -6.68 -14.00 -22.17
C THR A 263 -6.28 -15.47 -22.29
N GLY A 264 -5.02 -15.81 -21.99
CA GLY A 264 -4.49 -17.15 -22.16
C GLY A 264 -4.55 -17.66 -23.59
N GLY A 265 -4.76 -16.74 -24.56
CA GLY A 265 -4.99 -17.08 -25.97
C GLY A 265 -6.45 -17.36 -26.28
N PHE A 266 -7.38 -17.07 -25.38
CA PHE A 266 -8.82 -17.22 -25.63
C PHE A 266 -9.27 -16.29 -26.75
N ASN A 267 -9.93 -16.87 -27.77
CA ASN A 267 -10.55 -16.13 -28.85
C ASN A 267 -12.06 -15.98 -28.56
N PRO A 268 -12.56 -14.78 -28.22
CA PRO A 268 -13.97 -14.59 -27.89
C PRO A 268 -14.90 -14.78 -29.09
N LEU A 269 -14.38 -14.71 -30.34
CA LEU A 269 -15.16 -14.91 -31.56
C LEU A 269 -15.45 -16.39 -31.85
N THR A 270 -14.54 -17.26 -31.41
CA THR A 270 -14.66 -18.71 -31.64
C THR A 270 -14.93 -19.49 -30.36
N GLY A 271 -14.80 -18.87 -29.19
CA GLY A 271 -14.92 -19.54 -27.90
C GLY A 271 -13.81 -20.55 -27.61
N THR A 272 -12.69 -20.50 -28.34
CA THR A 272 -11.62 -21.51 -28.27
C THR A 272 -10.30 -20.91 -27.81
N VAL A 273 -9.37 -21.76 -27.35
CA VAL A 273 -7.97 -21.43 -27.09
C VAL A 273 -7.09 -22.12 -28.14
N PRO A 274 -6.97 -21.56 -29.35
CA PRO A 274 -6.22 -22.20 -30.43
C PRO A 274 -4.73 -22.33 -30.14
N LYS A 275 -4.20 -21.43 -29.31
CA LYS A 275 -2.84 -21.46 -28.83
C LYS A 275 -2.78 -20.84 -27.46
N LYS A 276 -2.23 -21.57 -26.49
CA LYS A 276 -1.98 -21.05 -25.15
C LYS A 276 -0.95 -19.91 -25.20
N LEU A 277 -1.31 -18.74 -24.69
CA LEU A 277 -0.46 -17.56 -24.66
C LEU A 277 -0.14 -17.18 -23.22
N ASN A 278 1.07 -16.67 -23.02
CA ASN A 278 1.48 -16.01 -21.80
C ASN A 278 1.32 -14.49 -22.01
N ASP A 279 0.09 -14.04 -22.07
CA ASP A 279 -0.26 -12.65 -22.40
C ASP A 279 -0.70 -11.83 -21.20
N GLY A 280 -0.53 -12.37 -19.99
CA GLY A 280 -0.88 -11.69 -18.77
C GLY A 280 -0.07 -10.40 -18.58
N HIS A 281 -0.76 -9.37 -18.14
CA HIS A 281 -0.24 -8.05 -17.85
C HIS A 281 -0.78 -7.57 -16.52
N ILE A 282 0.08 -7.01 -15.68
CA ILE A 282 -0.31 -6.39 -14.41
C ILE A 282 0.42 -5.07 -14.27
N LYS A 283 -0.31 -4.03 -13.87
CA LYS A 283 0.23 -2.71 -13.54
C LYS A 283 -0.31 -2.24 -12.20
N VAL A 284 0.59 -1.77 -11.33
CA VAL A 284 0.25 -1.19 -10.02
C VAL A 284 0.61 0.29 -10.00
N ALA A 285 -0.21 1.09 -9.34
CA ALA A 285 0.05 2.48 -9.01
C ALA A 285 0.31 2.63 -7.53
N MET A 286 1.14 3.61 -7.15
CA MET A 286 1.45 3.95 -5.77
C MET A 286 0.61 5.16 -5.37
N VAL A 287 -0.01 5.08 -4.19
CA VAL A 287 -0.79 6.15 -3.57
C VAL A 287 -0.16 6.46 -2.23
N GLY A 288 0.07 7.73 -1.94
CA GLY A 288 0.77 8.15 -0.72
C GLY A 288 2.23 7.71 -0.67
N GLY A 289 2.81 7.67 0.51
CA GLY A 289 4.21 7.33 0.75
C GLY A 289 5.20 8.34 0.14
N THR A 290 6.48 7.98 0.16
CA THR A 290 7.57 8.83 -0.32
C THR A 290 8.37 8.15 -1.44
N PRO A 291 8.49 8.75 -2.66
CA PRO A 291 9.34 8.21 -3.71
C PRO A 291 10.84 8.27 -3.34
N PRO A 292 11.71 7.41 -3.93
CA PRO A 292 11.41 6.46 -4.99
C PRO A 292 10.70 5.20 -4.51
N TYR A 293 9.83 4.64 -5.36
CA TYR A 293 9.14 3.39 -5.08
C TYR A 293 9.85 2.20 -5.73
N ARG A 294 9.72 1.00 -5.12
CA ARG A 294 10.13 -0.26 -5.72
C ARG A 294 9.05 -1.32 -5.51
N VAL A 295 8.87 -2.20 -6.49
CA VAL A 295 7.93 -3.32 -6.43
C VAL A 295 8.67 -4.61 -6.73
N GLU A 296 8.45 -5.60 -5.88
CA GLU A 296 9.00 -6.95 -5.99
C GLU A 296 7.86 -7.96 -6.11
N TRP A 297 7.93 -8.83 -7.11
CA TRP A 297 6.90 -9.81 -7.42
C TRP A 297 7.32 -11.22 -7.02
N SER A 298 6.36 -12.07 -6.66
CA SER A 298 6.59 -13.48 -6.26
C SER A 298 7.28 -14.33 -7.31
N ASN A 299 7.22 -13.94 -8.58
CA ASN A 299 7.91 -14.61 -9.70
C ASN A 299 9.33 -14.07 -9.95
N GLY A 300 9.86 -13.20 -9.08
CA GLY A 300 11.19 -12.59 -9.20
C GLY A 300 11.28 -11.36 -10.11
N MET A 301 10.19 -10.99 -10.79
CA MET A 301 10.15 -9.74 -11.56
C MET A 301 10.15 -8.52 -10.64
N LYS A 302 10.56 -7.36 -11.18
CA LYS A 302 10.61 -6.09 -10.47
C LYS A 302 9.96 -4.98 -11.31
N GLY A 303 9.51 -3.93 -10.61
CA GLY A 303 8.88 -2.78 -11.25
C GLY A 303 7.36 -2.79 -11.11
N ASN A 304 6.77 -1.64 -11.41
CA ASN A 304 5.34 -1.40 -11.24
C ASN A 304 4.48 -1.96 -12.39
N GLU A 305 5.10 -2.51 -13.42
CA GLU A 305 4.43 -3.12 -14.57
C GLU A 305 5.17 -4.41 -14.97
N ILE A 306 4.44 -5.52 -15.09
CA ILE A 306 4.96 -6.82 -15.53
C ILE A 306 4.07 -7.41 -16.61
N LYS A 307 4.68 -8.08 -17.60
CA LYS A 307 4.04 -8.61 -18.80
C LYS A 307 4.51 -10.02 -19.13
N GLY A 308 3.82 -10.67 -20.05
CA GLY A 308 4.19 -12.01 -20.53
C GLY A 308 3.91 -13.10 -19.50
N LEU A 309 2.85 -12.95 -18.72
CA LEU A 309 2.53 -13.81 -17.60
C LEU A 309 1.60 -14.96 -18.04
N PRO A 310 1.90 -16.21 -17.67
CA PRO A 310 0.94 -17.33 -17.80
C PRO A 310 -0.17 -17.24 -16.74
N ALA A 311 -1.14 -18.13 -16.77
CA ALA A 311 -2.05 -18.33 -15.65
C ALA A 311 -1.27 -18.64 -14.36
N GLY A 312 -1.70 -18.10 -13.25
CA GLY A 312 -1.01 -18.27 -11.98
C GLY A 312 -1.36 -17.22 -10.94
N ASN A 313 -0.74 -17.36 -9.78
CA ASN A 313 -0.88 -16.42 -8.68
C ASN A 313 0.33 -15.48 -8.65
N TYR A 314 0.08 -14.18 -8.66
CA TYR A 314 1.10 -13.13 -8.62
C TYR A 314 0.87 -12.26 -7.39
N SER A 315 1.73 -12.39 -6.40
CA SER A 315 1.75 -11.46 -5.27
C SER A 315 2.87 -10.46 -5.42
N TYR A 316 2.67 -9.27 -4.88
CA TYR A 316 3.69 -8.22 -4.86
C TYR A 316 3.85 -7.62 -3.48
N ILE A 317 5.04 -7.07 -3.25
CA ILE A 317 5.34 -6.16 -2.16
C ILE A 317 5.89 -4.89 -2.78
N ALA A 318 5.17 -3.79 -2.61
CA ALA A 318 5.63 -2.46 -2.96
C ALA A 318 6.24 -1.79 -1.73
N TYR A 319 7.26 -0.97 -1.95
CA TYR A 319 7.98 -0.23 -0.91
C TYR A 319 8.12 1.22 -1.35
N ASP A 320 8.03 2.12 -0.41
CA ASP A 320 8.44 3.50 -0.58
C ASP A 320 9.91 3.73 -0.16
N ALA A 321 10.37 5.00 -0.18
CA ALA A 321 11.73 5.38 0.21
C ALA A 321 12.07 5.09 1.68
N PHE A 322 11.08 4.97 2.55
CA PHE A 322 11.22 4.68 3.97
C PHE A 322 10.90 3.22 4.33
N ASN A 323 10.82 2.35 3.31
CA ASN A 323 10.47 0.93 3.45
C ASN A 323 9.05 0.68 4.01
N CYS A 324 8.13 1.65 3.91
CA CYS A 324 6.71 1.38 4.09
C CYS A 324 6.27 0.35 3.06
N GLN A 325 5.49 -0.63 3.47
CA GLN A 325 5.10 -1.75 2.62
C GLN A 325 3.62 -1.74 2.31
N SER A 326 3.28 -1.98 1.05
CA SER A 326 1.94 -2.35 0.61
C SER A 326 1.99 -3.67 -0.13
N LYS A 327 1.01 -4.55 0.10
CA LYS A 327 1.00 -5.91 -0.45
C LYS A 327 -0.30 -6.18 -1.19
N GLY A 328 -0.21 -6.90 -2.29
CA GLY A 328 -1.37 -7.32 -3.03
C GLY A 328 -1.14 -8.59 -3.84
N LYS A 329 -2.19 -9.05 -4.47
CA LYS A 329 -2.13 -10.23 -5.36
C LYS A 329 -3.09 -10.09 -6.53
N VAL A 330 -2.72 -10.71 -7.65
CA VAL A 330 -3.54 -10.92 -8.84
C VAL A 330 -3.54 -12.41 -9.18
N VAL A 331 -4.67 -12.94 -9.59
CA VAL A 331 -4.82 -14.33 -9.99
C VAL A 331 -5.28 -14.37 -11.44
N PHE A 332 -4.52 -15.03 -12.30
CA PHE A 332 -4.93 -15.37 -13.64
C PHE A 332 -5.30 -16.84 -13.68
N THR A 333 -6.55 -17.13 -14.04
CA THR A 333 -7.02 -18.49 -14.26
C THR A 333 -6.97 -18.81 -15.74
N GLU A 334 -6.65 -20.06 -16.09
CA GLU A 334 -6.84 -20.51 -17.47
C GLU A 334 -8.29 -20.26 -17.86
N PRO A 335 -8.54 -19.75 -19.09
CA PRO A 335 -9.90 -19.64 -19.57
C PRO A 335 -10.53 -21.03 -19.59
N GLU A 336 -11.70 -21.17 -18.98
CA GLU A 336 -12.49 -22.39 -19.13
C GLU A 336 -12.91 -22.46 -20.59
N VAL A 337 -12.32 -23.39 -21.29
CA VAL A 337 -12.91 -23.86 -22.55
C VAL A 337 -14.16 -24.64 -22.13
N LEU A 338 -15.29 -23.97 -22.11
CA LEU A 338 -16.57 -24.64 -22.02
C LEU A 338 -16.62 -25.48 -23.31
N PHE A 339 -16.35 -26.77 -23.19
CA PHE A 339 -16.74 -27.72 -24.22
C PHE A 339 -18.25 -27.60 -24.33
N ASP A 340 -18.68 -26.84 -25.33
CA ASP A 340 -20.11 -26.71 -25.64
C ASP A 340 -20.60 -28.09 -26.01
N GLU A 341 -21.76 -28.50 -25.50
CA GLU A 341 -22.43 -29.75 -25.93
C GLU A 341 -22.49 -29.87 -27.47
N PHE A 342 -22.44 -28.72 -28.14
CA PHE A 342 -22.35 -28.61 -29.57
C PHE A 342 -21.01 -29.12 -30.15
N GLU A 343 -19.87 -28.73 -29.55
CA GLU A 343 -18.53 -29.19 -29.98
C GLU A 343 -18.35 -30.70 -29.71
N GLU A 344 -18.85 -31.20 -28.60
CA GLU A 344 -18.84 -32.62 -28.27
C GLU A 344 -19.75 -33.37 -29.22
N GLY A 345 -20.93 -32.82 -29.55
CA GLY A 345 -21.85 -33.37 -30.56
C GLY A 345 -21.20 -33.43 -31.94
N LEU A 346 -20.52 -32.37 -32.40
CA LEU A 346 -19.81 -32.34 -33.68
C LEU A 346 -18.67 -33.36 -33.76
N GLN A 347 -17.92 -33.57 -32.69
CA GLN A 347 -16.81 -34.54 -32.69
C GLN A 347 -17.28 -35.96 -32.82
N ASN A 348 -18.47 -36.28 -32.32
CA ASN A 348 -19.03 -37.64 -32.27
C ASN A 348 -20.12 -37.89 -33.31
N ILE A 349 -20.45 -36.91 -34.19
CA ILE A 349 -21.51 -37.04 -35.16
C ILE A 349 -21.19 -38.11 -36.24
N GLU A 350 -22.16 -38.95 -36.56
CA GLU A 350 -22.11 -39.94 -37.60
C GLU A 350 -22.90 -39.51 -38.84
N GLU A 351 -22.61 -40.11 -39.98
CA GLU A 351 -23.35 -39.83 -41.20
C GLU A 351 -24.86 -40.13 -41.03
N GLY A 352 -25.69 -39.18 -41.44
CA GLY A 352 -27.14 -39.20 -41.26
C GLY A 352 -27.64 -38.59 -39.94
N GLN A 353 -26.76 -38.25 -38.99
CA GLN A 353 -27.16 -37.60 -37.76
C GLN A 353 -27.24 -36.09 -37.90
N SER A 354 -28.11 -35.47 -37.09
CA SER A 354 -28.33 -34.03 -37.04
C SER A 354 -28.05 -33.46 -35.64
N ILE A 355 -27.51 -32.29 -35.61
CA ILE A 355 -27.28 -31.49 -34.36
C ILE A 355 -27.97 -30.15 -34.53
N VAL A 356 -28.66 -29.70 -33.47
CA VAL A 356 -29.27 -28.37 -33.41
C VAL A 356 -28.18 -27.33 -33.18
N LEU A 357 -28.12 -26.29 -34.02
CA LEU A 357 -27.30 -25.12 -33.85
C LEU A 357 -28.00 -24.18 -32.85
N LYS A 358 -27.46 -24.04 -31.62
CA LYS A 358 -28.15 -23.41 -30.52
C LYS A 358 -28.21 -21.87 -30.61
N ASN A 359 -27.21 -21.22 -31.16
CA ASN A 359 -27.03 -19.76 -31.12
C ASN A 359 -27.20 -19.13 -32.52
N ILE A 360 -28.21 -19.54 -33.26
CA ILE A 360 -28.52 -18.99 -34.58
C ILE A 360 -29.75 -18.11 -34.51
N PHE A 361 -29.54 -16.82 -34.69
CA PHE A 361 -30.55 -15.77 -34.56
C PHE A 361 -30.82 -15.10 -35.90
N PHE A 362 -32.09 -14.76 -36.14
CA PHE A 362 -32.52 -14.04 -37.33
C PHE A 362 -33.31 -12.78 -36.91
N GLU A 363 -33.36 -11.79 -37.79
CA GLU A 363 -34.33 -10.72 -37.64
C GLU A 363 -35.77 -11.27 -37.61
N PHE A 364 -36.62 -10.59 -36.85
CA PHE A 364 -38.02 -11.04 -36.70
C PHE A 364 -38.71 -11.17 -38.05
N ASN A 365 -39.30 -12.35 -38.31
CA ASN A 365 -39.97 -12.72 -39.56
C ASN A 365 -39.10 -12.56 -40.84
N LYS A 366 -37.77 -12.56 -40.71
CA LYS A 366 -36.84 -12.45 -41.84
C LYS A 366 -35.88 -13.65 -41.88
N THR A 367 -35.13 -13.69 -42.96
CA THR A 367 -34.05 -14.67 -43.21
C THR A 367 -32.67 -14.07 -42.97
N THR A 368 -32.57 -12.79 -42.57
CA THR A 368 -31.33 -12.07 -42.28
C THR A 368 -30.73 -12.59 -40.98
N LEU A 369 -29.51 -13.13 -41.02
CA LEU A 369 -28.75 -13.54 -39.85
C LEU A 369 -28.35 -12.33 -39.02
N LEU A 370 -28.44 -12.46 -37.69
CA LEU A 370 -27.89 -11.48 -36.75
C LEU A 370 -26.42 -11.80 -36.44
N PRO A 371 -25.58 -10.76 -36.17
CA PRO A 371 -24.16 -10.95 -35.89
C PRO A 371 -23.85 -11.91 -34.73
N GLU A 372 -24.76 -12.02 -33.75
CA GLU A 372 -24.67 -12.94 -32.62
C GLU A 372 -24.61 -14.41 -33.03
N SER A 373 -25.01 -14.73 -34.26
CA SER A 373 -24.95 -16.10 -34.83
C SER A 373 -23.55 -16.46 -35.36
N TYR A 374 -22.72 -15.48 -35.67
CA TYR A 374 -21.44 -15.70 -36.33
C TYR A 374 -20.45 -16.56 -35.54
N PRO A 375 -20.32 -16.43 -34.20
CA PRO A 375 -19.43 -17.29 -33.44
C PRO A 375 -19.75 -18.80 -33.61
N GLU A 376 -21.01 -19.16 -33.55
CA GLU A 376 -21.47 -20.55 -33.73
C GLU A 376 -21.18 -21.06 -35.16
N LEU A 377 -21.51 -20.24 -36.16
CA LEU A 377 -21.28 -20.60 -37.56
C LEU A 377 -19.79 -20.70 -37.91
N ASN A 378 -18.93 -19.93 -37.25
CA ASN A 378 -17.48 -20.05 -37.39
C ASN A 378 -16.96 -21.39 -36.87
N LYS A 379 -17.51 -21.91 -35.75
CA LYS A 379 -17.20 -23.24 -35.25
C LYS A 379 -17.58 -24.32 -36.26
N VAL A 380 -18.78 -24.23 -36.85
CA VAL A 380 -19.23 -25.14 -37.92
C VAL A 380 -18.27 -25.09 -39.11
N ALA A 381 -17.88 -23.89 -39.55
CA ALA A 381 -16.96 -23.74 -40.67
C ALA A 381 -15.58 -24.36 -40.38
N SER A 382 -15.05 -24.14 -39.16
CA SER A 382 -13.80 -24.74 -38.71
C SER A 382 -13.88 -26.27 -38.69
N TYR A 383 -14.95 -26.82 -38.11
CA TYR A 383 -15.19 -28.28 -38.10
C TYR A 383 -15.21 -28.91 -39.52
N ILE A 384 -15.96 -28.29 -40.45
CA ILE A 384 -16.04 -28.77 -41.83
C ILE A 384 -14.66 -28.81 -42.51
N LYS A 385 -13.82 -27.77 -42.25
CA LYS A 385 -12.46 -27.70 -42.80
C LYS A 385 -11.51 -28.71 -42.15
N GLU A 386 -11.49 -28.77 -40.84
CA GLU A 386 -10.57 -29.63 -40.08
C GLU A 386 -10.81 -31.11 -40.28
N LYS A 387 -12.08 -31.50 -40.35
CA LYS A 387 -12.48 -32.90 -40.59
C LYS A 387 -12.63 -33.26 -42.06
N ASN A 388 -12.38 -32.29 -42.97
CA ASN A 388 -12.50 -32.44 -44.41
C ASN A 388 -13.85 -33.03 -44.85
N ILE A 389 -14.96 -32.57 -44.19
CA ILE A 389 -16.32 -33.06 -44.44
C ILE A 389 -16.70 -32.85 -45.91
N GLN A 390 -17.22 -33.91 -46.55
CA GLN A 390 -17.54 -33.91 -47.99
C GLN A 390 -18.89 -33.27 -48.26
N LEU A 391 -19.91 -33.56 -47.40
CA LEU A 391 -21.26 -33.04 -47.63
C LEU A 391 -22.04 -32.89 -46.33
N ILE A 392 -22.69 -31.73 -46.18
CA ILE A 392 -23.61 -31.42 -45.07
C ILE A 392 -24.95 -30.91 -45.61
N GLU A 393 -25.99 -31.02 -44.79
CA GLU A 393 -27.24 -30.30 -44.96
C GLU A 393 -27.45 -29.31 -43.80
N ILE A 394 -27.86 -28.09 -44.12
CA ILE A 394 -28.40 -27.13 -43.17
C ILE A 394 -29.91 -27.13 -43.26
N GLY A 395 -30.58 -27.65 -42.23
CA GLY A 395 -32.02 -27.73 -42.09
C GLY A 395 -32.63 -26.54 -41.36
N GLY A 396 -33.59 -25.86 -41.95
CA GLY A 396 -34.34 -24.79 -41.29
C GLY A 396 -35.72 -25.26 -40.84
N HIS A 397 -36.14 -24.86 -39.64
CA HIS A 397 -37.44 -25.24 -39.06
C HIS A 397 -38.16 -24.01 -38.51
N THR A 398 -39.51 -24.07 -38.51
CA THR A 398 -40.39 -23.09 -37.88
C THR A 398 -41.26 -23.76 -36.81
N ASP A 399 -41.94 -22.97 -36.03
CA ASP A 399 -43.11 -23.39 -35.26
C ASP A 399 -44.36 -23.43 -36.19
N SER A 400 -45.52 -23.76 -35.62
CA SER A 400 -46.79 -23.87 -36.36
C SER A 400 -47.56 -22.54 -36.49
N GLU A 401 -46.91 -21.41 -36.21
CA GLU A 401 -47.56 -20.10 -36.37
C GLU A 401 -47.36 -19.61 -37.82
N GLY A 402 -48.47 -19.34 -38.50
CA GLY A 402 -48.50 -18.93 -39.90
C GLY A 402 -49.07 -19.97 -40.82
N SER A 403 -48.98 -19.75 -42.15
CA SER A 403 -49.39 -20.76 -43.10
C SER A 403 -48.21 -21.71 -43.43
N GLU A 404 -48.54 -22.97 -43.71
CA GLU A 404 -47.53 -23.97 -44.09
C GLU A 404 -46.63 -23.49 -45.25
N SER A 405 -47.22 -22.87 -46.28
CA SER A 405 -46.44 -22.32 -47.39
C SER A 405 -45.53 -21.15 -47.01
N TYR A 406 -45.93 -20.35 -46.04
CA TYR A 406 -45.09 -19.27 -45.48
C TYR A 406 -43.94 -19.85 -44.66
N ASN A 407 -44.25 -20.78 -43.79
CA ASN A 407 -43.28 -21.47 -42.95
C ASN A 407 -42.25 -22.24 -43.74
N GLN A 408 -42.68 -22.89 -44.82
CA GLN A 408 -41.78 -23.56 -45.77
C GLN A 408 -40.77 -22.58 -46.39
N LYS A 409 -41.25 -21.43 -46.93
CA LYS A 409 -40.38 -20.43 -47.56
C LYS A 409 -39.45 -19.77 -46.55
N LEU A 410 -39.94 -19.46 -45.33
CA LEU A 410 -39.15 -18.83 -44.28
C LEU A 410 -38.00 -19.74 -43.81
N SER A 411 -38.30 -21.02 -43.58
CA SER A 411 -37.31 -22.01 -43.18
C SER A 411 -36.26 -22.28 -44.24
N GLU A 412 -36.66 -22.36 -45.50
CA GLU A 412 -35.75 -22.52 -46.64
C GLU A 412 -34.82 -21.32 -46.82
N GLY A 413 -35.35 -20.08 -46.70
CA GLY A 413 -34.56 -18.87 -46.77
C GLY A 413 -33.58 -18.74 -45.60
N ARG A 414 -33.96 -19.17 -44.38
CA ARG A 414 -33.05 -19.17 -43.20
C ARG A 414 -31.93 -20.17 -43.37
N ALA A 415 -32.23 -21.41 -43.81
CA ALA A 415 -31.23 -22.41 -44.10
C ALA A 415 -30.24 -21.93 -45.17
N LYS A 416 -30.77 -21.27 -46.22
CA LYS A 416 -29.93 -20.68 -47.27
C LYS A 416 -29.03 -19.58 -46.74
N SER A 417 -29.49 -18.68 -45.89
CA SER A 417 -28.66 -17.62 -45.31
C SER A 417 -27.50 -18.18 -44.48
N VAL A 418 -27.70 -19.29 -43.77
CA VAL A 418 -26.62 -19.98 -43.05
C VAL A 418 -25.60 -20.57 -44.03
N VAL A 419 -26.05 -21.23 -45.08
CA VAL A 419 -25.16 -21.77 -46.13
C VAL A 419 -24.39 -20.63 -46.81
N ASP A 420 -25.05 -19.54 -47.19
CA ASP A 420 -24.39 -18.37 -47.80
C ASP A 420 -23.30 -17.77 -46.86
N TYR A 421 -23.54 -17.75 -45.54
CA TYR A 421 -22.53 -17.34 -44.58
C TYR A 421 -21.33 -18.32 -44.56
N LEU A 422 -21.58 -19.64 -44.50
CA LEU A 422 -20.51 -20.63 -44.46
C LEU A 422 -19.68 -20.60 -45.78
N ILE A 423 -20.32 -20.30 -46.94
CA ILE A 423 -19.61 -20.04 -48.22
C ILE A 423 -18.67 -18.81 -48.04
N SER A 424 -19.16 -17.75 -47.44
CA SER A 424 -18.34 -16.56 -47.19
C SER A 424 -17.15 -16.85 -46.29
N GLN A 425 -17.25 -17.84 -45.42
CA GLN A 425 -16.16 -18.34 -44.60
C GLN A 425 -15.24 -19.34 -45.35
N GLY A 426 -15.44 -19.54 -46.65
CA GLY A 426 -14.55 -20.34 -47.50
C GLY A 426 -14.87 -21.83 -47.53
N ILE A 427 -16.11 -22.24 -47.22
CA ILE A 427 -16.57 -23.60 -47.46
C ILE A 427 -17.08 -23.71 -48.89
N PRO A 428 -16.62 -24.69 -49.71
CA PRO A 428 -17.06 -24.86 -51.08
C PRO A 428 -18.58 -25.14 -51.18
N PRO A 429 -19.32 -24.46 -52.07
CA PRO A 429 -20.78 -24.63 -52.20
C PRO A 429 -21.23 -26.07 -52.44
N GLU A 430 -20.45 -26.87 -53.18
CA GLU A 430 -20.73 -28.27 -53.49
C GLU A 430 -20.71 -29.20 -52.26
N ARG A 431 -20.18 -28.71 -51.13
CA ARG A 431 -20.16 -29.44 -49.85
C ARG A 431 -21.39 -29.17 -48.99
N MET A 432 -22.32 -28.36 -49.44
CA MET A 432 -23.45 -27.93 -48.63
C MET A 432 -24.77 -27.96 -49.37
N GLN A 433 -25.80 -28.36 -48.63
CA GLN A 433 -27.20 -28.28 -49.09
C GLN A 433 -28.00 -27.47 -48.07
N SER A 434 -28.91 -26.62 -48.54
CA SER A 434 -29.90 -25.95 -47.70
C SER A 434 -31.27 -26.55 -47.91
N LYS A 435 -32.02 -26.80 -46.83
CA LYS A 435 -33.36 -27.34 -46.88
C LYS A 435 -34.27 -26.73 -45.84
N GLY A 436 -35.44 -26.25 -46.27
CA GLY A 436 -36.51 -25.85 -45.38
C GLY A 436 -37.42 -27.05 -45.08
N TYR A 437 -37.75 -27.21 -43.83
CA TYR A 437 -38.69 -28.21 -43.35
C TYR A 437 -40.00 -27.59 -42.85
N GLY A 438 -40.10 -26.25 -42.81
CA GLY A 438 -41.26 -25.57 -42.25
C GLY A 438 -41.59 -26.05 -40.86
N GLU A 439 -42.85 -26.25 -40.58
CA GLU A 439 -43.38 -26.77 -39.30
C GLU A 439 -43.53 -28.31 -39.27
N LEU A 440 -43.15 -29.02 -40.35
CA LEU A 440 -43.44 -30.44 -40.49
C LEU A 440 -42.60 -31.39 -39.64
N LYS A 441 -41.53 -30.88 -39.03
CA LYS A 441 -40.64 -31.69 -38.18
C LYS A 441 -40.47 -31.05 -36.79
N PRO A 442 -41.52 -30.97 -35.96
CA PRO A 442 -41.40 -30.46 -34.61
C PRO A 442 -40.63 -31.46 -33.74
N ILE A 443 -39.76 -30.92 -32.83
CA ILE A 443 -39.06 -31.69 -31.80
C ILE A 443 -39.63 -31.45 -30.43
N ASP A 444 -40.52 -30.46 -30.29
CA ASP A 444 -41.28 -30.17 -29.07
C ASP A 444 -42.71 -29.74 -29.41
N THR A 445 -43.57 -29.59 -28.40
CA THR A 445 -44.96 -29.19 -28.58
C THR A 445 -45.10 -27.76 -29.09
N ASN A 446 -45.94 -27.55 -30.12
CA ASN A 446 -46.31 -26.22 -30.59
C ASN A 446 -47.34 -25.50 -29.71
N ARG A 447 -47.84 -26.13 -28.61
CA ARG A 447 -48.90 -25.59 -27.74
C ARG A 447 -48.36 -24.58 -26.74
N THR A 448 -47.11 -24.62 -26.38
CA THR A 448 -46.43 -23.69 -25.43
C THR A 448 -45.47 -22.75 -26.16
N ASN A 449 -45.19 -21.61 -25.58
CA ASN A 449 -44.23 -20.66 -26.12
C ASN A 449 -42.82 -21.25 -26.11
N GLU A 450 -42.48 -22.01 -25.07
CA GLU A 450 -41.21 -22.71 -24.91
C GLU A 450 -41.00 -23.75 -25.99
N GLY A 451 -41.99 -24.61 -26.21
CA GLY A 451 -41.92 -25.63 -27.25
C GLY A 451 -41.87 -25.04 -28.66
N ARG A 452 -42.62 -23.97 -28.94
CA ARG A 452 -42.48 -23.24 -30.20
C ARG A 452 -41.07 -22.65 -30.37
N ALA A 453 -40.47 -22.11 -29.30
CA ALA A 453 -39.12 -21.58 -29.37
C ALA A 453 -38.09 -22.68 -29.73
N ILE A 454 -38.25 -23.87 -29.18
CA ILE A 454 -37.42 -25.06 -29.51
C ILE A 454 -37.61 -25.48 -30.96
N ASN A 455 -38.85 -25.41 -31.48
CA ASN A 455 -39.13 -25.77 -32.87
C ASN A 455 -38.56 -24.78 -33.89
N ARG A 456 -38.40 -23.48 -33.53
CA ARG A 456 -37.73 -22.48 -34.36
C ARG A 456 -36.21 -22.65 -34.30
N ARG A 457 -35.66 -23.56 -35.06
CA ARG A 457 -34.25 -23.94 -35.00
C ARG A 457 -33.60 -24.10 -36.38
N VAL A 458 -32.28 -24.17 -36.36
CA VAL A 458 -31.47 -24.61 -37.49
C VAL A 458 -30.72 -25.89 -37.09
N GLU A 459 -30.68 -26.88 -37.98
CA GLU A 459 -29.93 -28.13 -37.77
C GLU A 459 -28.78 -28.24 -38.76
N PHE A 460 -27.65 -28.79 -38.24
CA PHE A 460 -26.54 -29.27 -39.05
C PHE A 460 -26.64 -30.79 -39.16
N THR A 461 -26.73 -31.33 -40.37
CA THR A 461 -26.78 -32.77 -40.63
C THR A 461 -25.52 -33.18 -41.39
N LEU A 462 -24.78 -34.16 -40.88
CA LEU A 462 -23.65 -34.75 -41.58
C LEU A 462 -24.17 -35.76 -42.62
N LEU A 463 -24.01 -35.47 -43.91
CA LEU A 463 -24.44 -36.36 -44.98
C LEU A 463 -23.32 -37.27 -45.50
N LYS A 464 -22.08 -36.76 -45.49
CA LYS A 464 -20.92 -37.54 -45.93
C LYS A 464 -19.64 -36.98 -45.34
N LYS A 465 -18.84 -37.86 -44.68
CA LYS A 465 -17.49 -37.57 -44.20
C LYS A 465 -16.48 -37.42 -45.30
#